data_6fea59a68412871d758b0180f9ef5319
#
_entry.id   6fea59a68412871d758b0180f9ef5319
#
_cell.length_a   1.000
_cell.length_b   1.000
_cell.length_c   1.000
_cell.angle_alpha   90.00
_cell.angle_beta   90.00
_cell.angle_gamma   90.00
#
_symmetry.space_group_name_H-M   'P 1'
#
loop_
_entity.id
_entity.type
_entity.pdbx_description
1 polymer ?
#
loop_
_entity_poly.entity_id
_entity_poly.type
_entity_poly.pdbx_seq_one_letter_code
_entity_poly.pdbx_strand_id
1 'polypeptide(L)'
;MCGIVGYVGDRQAAEFLLDGLSKLEYRGYDSAGIAVYDGEKICVEKSVGRLAALREQIKGHVPMGTLGIGHTRWATHGRPSDVNAHPHTDCHGDFAIVHNGIIENYLSLKEDLAAKGHVFKSETDTEVVVHLLEEVYSGDFIAAVREVLHRIEGSYALVFMSRRHPDMLLCTKQDNPLIIGLGEGENFIASDIPAIIARTRRTYILGDGELAVVRKDSVEVMDRSGAPVSKKIFEVTWNAEAAEKGGYEHFMLKEIHDQPKAVRDTMSQRITSGKKAISFEELGWDAAYLNSFNKIYIVACGTAYHAGLVGKYYIEKLARVLVEVDVASEFRYRDPIVDEKTLLIVVSQSGETSDTLAALKESKRRGAKTLAITNVVGSSIAREADQVVYTWAGPEIAVASTKAYTTQLVLFFMLSLYMAEIKETIAPEHTAELVTRLQEIPSQISEILSDVDPIKTFAKQYGFNEDVFYIGRGLDYAVSLEGALKLKEISYIHAEAYAAGELKHGTLALIVEGVPVIALATQRNVYEKTLSNIKEVKARDAVVIGIAAVGDTELQKYVDHVMHVPASDEFIMPILSVIPLQLLAYYAAITRGCDVDKPRNLAKSVTVE
;
A
#
# COMPACT_ATOMS: atom_id res chain seq x y z
N MET A 1 -1.26 9.15 -4.46
CA MET A 1 -2.71 8.86 -4.51
C MET A 1 -3.50 9.94 -3.80
N CYS A 2 -4.70 10.21 -4.26
CA CYS A 2 -5.56 11.24 -3.70
C CYS A 2 -6.60 10.67 -2.71
N GLY A 3 -7.15 11.50 -1.83
CA GLY A 3 -8.25 11.16 -0.94
C GLY A 3 -9.54 11.84 -1.35
N ILE A 4 -10.63 11.10 -1.52
CA ILE A 4 -11.98 11.61 -1.79
C ILE A 4 -12.86 11.42 -0.57
N VAL A 5 -13.66 12.43 -0.24
CA VAL A 5 -14.74 12.37 0.74
C VAL A 5 -15.97 13.11 0.19
N GLY A 6 -17.16 12.53 0.32
CA GLY A 6 -18.44 13.14 -0.01
C GLY A 6 -19.44 12.96 1.12
N TYR A 7 -20.34 13.91 1.27
CA TYR A 7 -21.36 13.91 2.31
C TYR A 7 -22.69 14.45 1.81
N VAL A 8 -23.74 13.75 2.15
CA VAL A 8 -25.13 14.22 2.01
C VAL A 8 -25.93 13.81 3.24
N GLY A 9 -26.57 14.77 3.91
CA GLY A 9 -27.30 14.52 5.15
C GLY A 9 -27.92 15.76 5.75
N ASP A 10 -28.15 15.78 7.06
CA ASP A 10 -28.74 16.90 7.78
C ASP A 10 -27.73 17.70 8.62
N ARG A 11 -26.45 17.28 8.66
CA ARG A 11 -25.38 17.96 9.42
C ARG A 11 -24.53 18.85 8.51
N GLN A 12 -23.68 19.69 9.12
CA GLN A 12 -22.73 20.51 8.38
C GLN A 12 -21.71 19.65 7.64
N ALA A 13 -21.72 19.73 6.31
CA ALA A 13 -20.85 18.92 5.44
C ALA A 13 -19.37 19.22 5.67
N ALA A 14 -19.00 20.50 5.83
CA ALA A 14 -17.60 20.92 5.93
C ALA A 14 -16.86 20.25 7.10
N GLU A 15 -17.49 20.06 8.25
CA GLU A 15 -16.89 19.39 9.41
C GLU A 15 -16.55 17.94 9.09
N PHE A 16 -17.50 17.21 8.49
CA PHE A 16 -17.27 15.82 8.08
C PHE A 16 -16.20 15.72 7.00
N LEU A 17 -16.25 16.59 5.98
CA LEU A 17 -15.27 16.58 4.89
C LEU A 17 -13.85 16.80 5.43
N LEU A 18 -13.64 17.79 6.29
CA LEU A 18 -12.33 18.07 6.87
C LEU A 18 -11.85 16.96 7.81
N ASP A 19 -12.75 16.33 8.59
CA ASP A 19 -12.38 15.19 9.42
C ASP A 19 -12.02 13.96 8.56
N GLY A 20 -12.86 13.61 7.59
CA GLY A 20 -12.61 12.50 6.67
C GLY A 20 -11.33 12.68 5.85
N LEU A 21 -11.08 13.90 5.32
CA LEU A 21 -9.84 14.21 4.61
C LEU A 21 -8.60 14.09 5.52
N SER A 22 -8.72 14.42 6.81
CA SER A 22 -7.60 14.25 7.76
C SER A 22 -7.21 12.78 7.93
N LYS A 23 -8.16 11.88 7.82
CA LYS A 23 -7.94 10.42 7.87
C LYS A 23 -7.40 9.86 6.54
N LEU A 24 -7.51 10.62 5.45
CA LEU A 24 -7.02 10.23 4.11
C LEU A 24 -5.74 10.99 3.69
N GLU A 25 -5.22 11.87 4.53
CA GLU A 25 -4.05 12.68 4.19
C GLU A 25 -2.78 11.84 3.87
N TYR A 26 -2.71 10.61 4.37
CA TYR A 26 -1.65 9.67 4.00
C TYR A 26 -1.69 9.25 2.51
N ARG A 27 -2.83 9.50 1.83
CA ARG A 27 -3.00 9.22 0.40
C ARG A 27 -2.55 10.37 -0.49
N GLY A 28 -2.61 11.63 -0.01
CA GLY A 28 -2.19 12.82 -0.75
C GLY A 28 -2.17 14.03 0.16
N TYR A 29 -1.19 14.89 -0.01
CA TYR A 29 -0.95 16.05 0.87
C TYR A 29 -0.33 17.25 0.14
N ASP A 30 -0.35 17.26 -1.20
CA ASP A 30 0.19 18.36 -2.03
C ASP A 30 -0.74 19.57 -2.08
N SER A 31 -2.02 19.30 -2.03
CA SER A 31 -3.07 20.31 -1.89
C SER A 31 -4.35 19.68 -1.34
N ALA A 32 -5.23 20.49 -0.78
CA ALA A 32 -6.53 20.07 -0.28
C ALA A 32 -7.61 21.06 -0.68
N GLY A 33 -8.86 20.60 -0.77
CA GLY A 33 -10.01 21.50 -0.99
C GLY A 33 -11.32 20.81 -0.70
N ILE A 34 -12.34 21.66 -0.48
CA ILE A 34 -13.72 21.26 -0.28
C ILE A 34 -14.65 22.10 -1.16
N ALA A 35 -15.77 21.53 -1.55
CA ALA A 35 -16.90 22.24 -2.14
C ALA A 35 -18.15 21.91 -1.33
N VAL A 36 -18.89 22.92 -0.92
CA VAL A 36 -20.11 22.80 -0.12
C VAL A 36 -21.21 23.62 -0.77
N TYR A 37 -22.40 23.07 -0.90
CA TYR A 37 -23.59 23.79 -1.37
C TYR A 37 -24.24 24.53 -0.19
N ASP A 38 -24.27 25.87 -0.25
CA ASP A 38 -24.76 26.74 0.83
C ASP A 38 -26.27 27.04 0.79
N GLY A 39 -26.98 26.50 -0.20
CA GLY A 39 -28.39 26.77 -0.47
C GLY A 39 -28.62 27.66 -1.70
N GLU A 40 -27.60 28.37 -2.18
CA GLU A 40 -27.66 29.21 -3.37
C GLU A 40 -26.60 28.85 -4.40
N LYS A 41 -25.38 28.61 -3.95
CA LYS A 41 -24.21 28.34 -4.80
C LYS A 41 -23.31 27.22 -4.23
N ILE A 42 -22.39 26.78 -5.04
CA ILE A 42 -21.30 25.89 -4.60
C ILE A 42 -20.14 26.78 -4.14
N CYS A 43 -19.86 26.75 -2.82
CA CYS A 43 -18.71 27.41 -2.22
C CYS A 43 -17.50 26.49 -2.28
N VAL A 44 -16.43 26.90 -2.96
CA VAL A 44 -15.19 26.11 -3.15
C VAL A 44 -14.05 26.78 -2.41
N GLU A 45 -13.40 26.04 -1.52
CA GLU A 45 -12.22 26.45 -0.77
C GLU A 45 -11.07 25.48 -1.06
N LYS A 46 -9.92 26.01 -1.47
CA LYS A 46 -8.75 25.22 -1.89
C LYS A 46 -7.46 25.83 -1.36
N SER A 47 -6.51 24.97 -1.00
CA SER A 47 -5.19 25.41 -0.55
C SER A 47 -4.11 24.42 -1.00
N VAL A 48 -3.01 24.96 -1.48
CA VAL A 48 -1.77 24.20 -1.68
C VAL A 48 -1.20 23.78 -0.33
N GLY A 49 -0.57 22.60 -0.28
CA GLY A 49 0.01 22.03 0.94
C GLY A 49 -0.96 21.14 1.71
N ARG A 50 -0.62 20.86 2.95
CA ARG A 50 -1.36 19.95 3.82
C ARG A 50 -2.74 20.49 4.19
N LEU A 51 -3.63 19.61 4.60
CA LEU A 51 -5.00 19.96 5.04
C LEU A 51 -5.03 21.04 6.16
N ALA A 52 -3.98 21.11 6.98
CA ALA A 52 -3.84 22.15 8.00
C ALA A 52 -3.83 23.56 7.39
N ALA A 53 -3.26 23.76 6.21
CA ALA A 53 -3.26 25.05 5.52
C ALA A 53 -4.67 25.45 5.10
N LEU A 54 -5.46 24.51 4.55
CA LEU A 54 -6.87 24.74 4.21
C LEU A 54 -7.69 25.08 5.47
N ARG A 55 -7.50 24.33 6.57
CA ARG A 55 -8.21 24.60 7.85
C ARG A 55 -7.93 26.00 8.39
N GLU A 56 -6.68 26.47 8.34
CA GLU A 56 -6.32 27.81 8.78
C GLU A 56 -6.89 28.89 7.84
N GLN A 57 -6.85 28.65 6.52
CA GLN A 57 -7.42 29.55 5.51
C GLN A 57 -8.91 29.81 5.75
N ILE A 58 -9.71 28.74 5.99
CA ILE A 58 -11.17 28.86 6.15
C ILE A 58 -11.62 29.17 7.60
N LYS A 59 -10.68 29.34 8.50
CA LYS A 59 -10.97 29.67 9.90
C LYS A 59 -11.76 30.98 10.00
N GLY A 60 -12.98 30.91 10.53
CA GLY A 60 -13.88 32.03 10.64
C GLY A 60 -14.85 32.26 9.46
N HIS A 61 -14.71 31.50 8.36
CA HIS A 61 -15.65 31.51 7.22
C HIS A 61 -15.89 30.15 6.62
N VAL A 62 -15.95 29.10 7.45
CA VAL A 62 -16.22 27.72 7.03
C VAL A 62 -17.54 27.69 6.24
N PRO A 63 -17.54 27.11 5.00
CA PRO A 63 -18.75 27.02 4.20
C PRO A 63 -19.86 26.25 4.92
N MET A 64 -21.06 26.84 4.95
CA MET A 64 -22.24 26.23 5.59
C MET A 64 -23.06 25.47 4.57
N GLY A 65 -23.54 24.28 4.93
CA GLY A 65 -24.37 23.46 4.05
C GLY A 65 -24.33 21.98 4.41
N THR A 66 -25.26 21.22 3.86
CA THR A 66 -25.49 19.80 4.20
C THR A 66 -25.14 18.85 3.06
N LEU A 67 -24.66 19.38 1.94
CA LEU A 67 -24.14 18.65 0.79
C LEU A 67 -22.74 19.14 0.46
N GLY A 68 -21.78 18.22 0.29
CA GLY A 68 -20.43 18.62 -0.06
C GLY A 68 -19.53 17.48 -0.48
N ILE A 69 -18.43 17.86 -1.14
CA ILE A 69 -17.35 16.97 -1.59
C ILE A 69 -16.01 17.56 -1.18
N GLY A 70 -15.03 16.72 -0.94
CA GLY A 70 -13.68 17.14 -0.54
C GLY A 70 -12.61 16.22 -1.08
N HIS A 71 -11.40 16.76 -1.16
CA HIS A 71 -10.27 16.10 -1.79
C HIS A 71 -8.94 16.47 -1.15
N THR A 72 -8.04 15.49 -1.03
CA THR A 72 -6.61 15.70 -0.82
C THR A 72 -5.86 15.16 -2.01
N ARG A 73 -4.99 15.99 -2.61
CA ARG A 73 -4.36 15.71 -3.89
C ARG A 73 -2.93 15.19 -3.74
N TRP A 74 -2.62 14.22 -4.59
CA TRP A 74 -1.29 13.83 -5.00
C TRP A 74 -1.14 14.19 -6.48
N ALA A 75 -0.25 15.13 -6.81
CA ALA A 75 -0.17 15.70 -8.15
C ALA A 75 0.36 14.68 -9.15
N THR A 76 -0.41 14.41 -10.20
CA THR A 76 -0.03 13.65 -11.40
C THR A 76 0.09 14.59 -12.61
N HIS A 77 -0.87 15.48 -12.81
CA HIS A 77 -0.94 16.47 -13.89
C HIS A 77 -1.06 17.88 -13.31
N GLY A 78 -0.20 18.79 -13.74
CA GLY A 78 -0.12 20.15 -13.19
C GLY A 78 0.52 20.22 -11.79
N ARG A 79 1.44 21.17 -11.59
CA ARG A 79 2.15 21.37 -10.33
C ARG A 79 1.21 21.64 -9.15
N PRO A 80 1.62 21.32 -7.90
CA PRO A 80 0.84 21.73 -6.72
C PRO A 80 0.62 23.24 -6.67
N SER A 81 -0.65 23.66 -6.65
CA SER A 81 -1.09 25.05 -6.56
C SER A 81 -2.57 25.10 -6.19
N ASP A 82 -3.07 26.24 -5.71
CA ASP A 82 -4.49 26.41 -5.38
C ASP A 82 -5.38 26.20 -6.60
N VAL A 83 -4.93 26.62 -7.78
CA VAL A 83 -5.69 26.49 -9.04
C VAL A 83 -5.83 25.01 -9.43
N ASN A 84 -4.74 24.24 -9.31
CA ASN A 84 -4.70 22.83 -9.65
C ASN A 84 -5.24 21.90 -8.55
N ALA A 85 -5.57 22.44 -7.35
CA ALA A 85 -6.24 21.69 -6.31
C ALA A 85 -7.69 21.37 -6.69
N HIS A 86 -8.21 20.22 -6.24
CA HIS A 86 -9.62 19.87 -6.35
C HIS A 86 -10.41 20.45 -5.17
N PRO A 87 -11.73 20.66 -5.32
CA PRO A 87 -12.61 20.39 -6.46
C PRO A 87 -12.41 21.34 -7.65
N HIS A 88 -12.76 20.88 -8.86
CA HIS A 88 -12.89 21.72 -10.06
C HIS A 88 -14.35 22.02 -10.35
N THR A 89 -14.62 23.20 -10.93
CA THR A 89 -15.97 23.64 -11.30
C THR A 89 -16.04 23.94 -12.79
N ASP A 90 -17.25 23.86 -13.35
CA ASP A 90 -17.59 24.33 -14.68
C ASP A 90 -17.48 25.86 -14.82
N CYS A 91 -17.73 26.40 -16.02
CA CYS A 91 -17.64 27.84 -16.30
C CYS A 91 -18.60 28.68 -15.45
N HIS A 92 -19.75 28.14 -15.09
CA HIS A 92 -20.85 28.85 -14.41
C HIS A 92 -20.94 28.53 -12.90
N GLY A 93 -20.16 27.54 -12.40
CA GLY A 93 -20.22 27.09 -11.00
C GLY A 93 -21.50 26.30 -10.68
N ASP A 94 -22.11 25.67 -11.69
CA ASP A 94 -23.29 24.84 -11.53
C ASP A 94 -22.93 23.42 -11.07
N PHE A 95 -21.71 22.98 -11.41
CA PHE A 95 -21.20 21.66 -11.07
C PHE A 95 -19.84 21.77 -10.38
N ALA A 96 -19.57 20.81 -9.51
CA ALA A 96 -18.24 20.61 -8.93
C ALA A 96 -17.89 19.12 -8.93
N ILE A 97 -16.61 18.81 -9.16
CA ILE A 97 -16.12 17.44 -9.17
C ILE A 97 -14.82 17.28 -8.37
N VAL A 98 -14.64 16.06 -7.86
CA VAL A 98 -13.35 15.55 -7.36
C VAL A 98 -13.00 14.26 -8.06
N HIS A 99 -11.72 14.01 -8.28
CA HIS A 99 -11.22 12.91 -9.08
C HIS A 99 -9.95 12.32 -8.49
N ASN A 100 -9.89 11.00 -8.42
CA ASN A 100 -8.67 10.20 -8.25
C ASN A 100 -8.45 9.41 -9.54
N GLY A 101 -7.26 9.44 -10.09
CA GLY A 101 -6.92 8.71 -11.32
C GLY A 101 -6.32 9.57 -12.40
N ILE A 102 -6.42 9.12 -13.64
CA ILE A 102 -5.94 9.81 -14.84
C ILE A 102 -6.99 9.68 -15.94
N ILE A 103 -7.37 10.79 -16.55
CA ILE A 103 -8.19 10.83 -17.78
C ILE A 103 -7.23 10.86 -18.98
N GLU A 104 -7.04 9.71 -19.60
CA GLU A 104 -6.01 9.52 -20.63
C GLU A 104 -6.25 10.35 -21.91
N ASN A 105 -7.52 10.50 -22.31
CA ASN A 105 -7.89 11.28 -23.49
C ASN A 105 -8.17 12.76 -23.20
N TYR A 106 -7.70 13.32 -22.06
CA TYR A 106 -8.02 14.68 -21.62
C TYR A 106 -7.58 15.77 -22.61
N LEU A 107 -6.45 15.60 -23.33
CA LEU A 107 -5.96 16.60 -24.28
C LEU A 107 -6.93 16.81 -25.43
N SER A 108 -7.40 15.73 -26.05
CA SER A 108 -8.38 15.78 -27.14
C SER A 108 -9.70 16.40 -26.68
N LEU A 109 -10.19 16.00 -25.48
CA LEU A 109 -11.41 16.57 -24.91
C LEU A 109 -11.25 18.06 -24.59
N LYS A 110 -10.08 18.48 -24.10
CA LYS A 110 -9.78 19.88 -23.81
C LYS A 110 -9.78 20.75 -25.06
N GLU A 111 -9.18 20.26 -26.15
CA GLU A 111 -9.17 20.98 -27.45
C GLU A 111 -10.60 21.16 -27.98
N ASP A 112 -11.42 20.10 -27.97
CA ASP A 112 -12.80 20.13 -28.43
C ASP A 112 -13.66 21.10 -27.62
N LEU A 113 -13.55 21.06 -26.29
CA LEU A 113 -14.31 21.92 -25.38
C LEU A 113 -13.86 23.39 -25.46
N ALA A 114 -12.56 23.65 -25.58
CA ALA A 114 -12.03 25.00 -25.79
C ALA A 114 -12.51 25.61 -27.12
N ALA A 115 -12.61 24.82 -28.15
CA ALA A 115 -13.19 25.26 -29.45
C ALA A 115 -14.66 25.62 -29.35
N LYS A 116 -15.39 25.09 -28.36
CA LYS A 116 -16.79 25.42 -28.03
C LYS A 116 -16.95 26.57 -27.07
N GLY A 117 -15.84 27.14 -26.56
CA GLY A 117 -15.85 28.32 -25.72
C GLY A 117 -15.70 28.04 -24.22
N HIS A 118 -15.46 26.79 -23.78
CA HIS A 118 -15.15 26.50 -22.39
C HIS A 118 -13.79 27.07 -21.99
N VAL A 119 -13.70 27.65 -20.79
CA VAL A 119 -12.50 28.31 -20.29
C VAL A 119 -11.87 27.49 -19.18
N PHE A 120 -10.73 26.90 -19.49
CA PHE A 120 -9.93 26.10 -18.55
C PHE A 120 -9.05 26.99 -17.67
N LYS A 121 -9.05 26.74 -16.36
CA LYS A 121 -8.27 27.47 -15.38
C LYS A 121 -7.06 26.70 -14.89
N SER A 122 -7.14 25.35 -14.92
CA SER A 122 -6.10 24.48 -14.37
C SER A 122 -5.32 23.74 -15.46
N GLU A 123 -4.23 23.15 -15.03
CA GLU A 123 -3.39 22.26 -15.85
C GLU A 123 -3.74 20.77 -15.64
N THR A 124 -4.81 20.49 -14.87
CA THR A 124 -5.18 19.11 -14.55
C THR A 124 -5.96 18.45 -15.67
N ASP A 125 -5.84 17.14 -15.78
CA ASP A 125 -6.68 16.29 -16.62
C ASP A 125 -8.14 16.25 -16.14
N THR A 126 -8.38 16.51 -14.86
CA THR A 126 -9.69 16.44 -14.23
C THR A 126 -10.67 17.49 -14.72
N GLU A 127 -10.20 18.71 -15.00
CA GLU A 127 -11.07 19.84 -15.34
C GLU A 127 -11.88 19.60 -16.61
N VAL A 128 -11.40 18.77 -17.55
CA VAL A 128 -12.16 18.42 -18.77
C VAL A 128 -13.47 17.71 -18.43
N VAL A 129 -13.53 16.96 -17.34
CA VAL A 129 -14.71 16.17 -16.95
C VAL A 129 -15.87 17.06 -16.54
N VAL A 130 -15.60 18.14 -15.79
CA VAL A 130 -16.66 19.06 -15.37
C VAL A 130 -17.14 19.95 -16.52
N HIS A 131 -16.26 20.38 -17.43
CA HIS A 131 -16.66 21.10 -18.64
C HIS A 131 -17.41 20.21 -19.64
N LEU A 132 -17.04 18.93 -19.72
CA LEU A 132 -17.80 17.97 -20.53
C LEU A 132 -19.22 17.75 -19.95
N LEU A 133 -19.34 17.70 -18.62
CA LEU A 133 -20.62 17.63 -17.93
C LEU A 133 -21.48 18.87 -18.23
N GLU A 134 -20.92 20.07 -18.16
CA GLU A 134 -21.57 21.32 -18.52
C GLU A 134 -22.11 21.28 -19.95
N GLU A 135 -21.30 20.82 -20.91
CA GLU A 135 -21.66 20.74 -22.35
C GLU A 135 -22.82 19.78 -22.61
N VAL A 136 -22.87 18.61 -21.94
CA VAL A 136 -23.88 17.59 -22.22
C VAL A 136 -25.13 17.70 -21.34
N TYR A 137 -25.13 18.58 -20.33
CA TYR A 137 -26.24 18.71 -19.40
C TYR A 137 -27.47 19.35 -20.05
N SER A 138 -28.58 18.61 -20.06
CA SER A 138 -29.87 19.02 -20.64
C SER A 138 -31.05 19.00 -19.65
N GLY A 139 -30.74 19.01 -18.32
CA GLY A 139 -31.77 18.96 -17.26
C GLY A 139 -31.79 17.68 -16.44
N ASP A 140 -31.27 16.59 -16.96
CA ASP A 140 -31.13 15.31 -16.25
C ASP A 140 -29.64 15.08 -15.87
N PHE A 141 -29.36 15.16 -14.58
CA PHE A 141 -28.01 15.06 -14.04
C PHE A 141 -27.43 13.64 -14.17
N ILE A 142 -28.26 12.61 -13.99
CA ILE A 142 -27.84 11.21 -14.09
C ILE A 142 -27.53 10.87 -15.54
N ALA A 143 -28.39 11.27 -16.48
CA ALA A 143 -28.18 11.06 -17.90
C ALA A 143 -26.91 11.81 -18.39
N ALA A 144 -26.68 13.04 -17.94
CA ALA A 144 -25.51 13.83 -18.30
C ALA A 144 -24.20 13.17 -17.80
N VAL A 145 -24.16 12.71 -16.53
CA VAL A 145 -22.97 12.01 -16.01
C VAL A 145 -22.72 10.71 -16.77
N ARG A 146 -23.77 9.95 -17.12
CA ARG A 146 -23.61 8.74 -17.94
C ARG A 146 -23.03 9.05 -19.31
N GLU A 147 -23.44 10.13 -19.96
CA GLU A 147 -22.87 10.58 -21.24
C GLU A 147 -21.39 10.96 -21.08
N VAL A 148 -21.01 11.64 -20.00
CA VAL A 148 -19.61 11.92 -19.67
C VAL A 148 -18.80 10.63 -19.59
N LEU A 149 -19.31 9.61 -18.88
CA LEU A 149 -18.62 8.33 -18.69
C LEU A 149 -18.44 7.52 -19.98
N HIS A 150 -19.22 7.80 -21.00
CA HIS A 150 -19.04 7.20 -22.35
C HIS A 150 -17.92 7.85 -23.14
N ARG A 151 -17.51 9.07 -22.78
CA ARG A 151 -16.52 9.85 -23.53
C ARG A 151 -15.14 9.88 -22.90
N ILE A 152 -15.04 9.67 -21.60
CA ILE A 152 -13.75 9.66 -20.90
C ILE A 152 -13.11 8.27 -20.96
N GLU A 153 -11.78 8.26 -21.09
CA GLU A 153 -10.96 7.05 -21.10
C GLU A 153 -9.93 7.14 -19.96
N GLY A 154 -9.58 5.98 -19.36
CA GLY A 154 -8.58 5.90 -18.32
C GLY A 154 -9.11 5.33 -16.99
N SER A 155 -8.33 5.52 -15.94
CA SER A 155 -8.65 5.04 -14.59
C SER A 155 -9.18 6.19 -13.73
N TYR A 156 -10.31 6.03 -13.06
CA TYR A 156 -10.90 7.10 -12.27
C TYR A 156 -11.75 6.62 -11.09
N ALA A 157 -11.80 7.46 -10.04
CA ALA A 157 -12.90 7.54 -9.09
C ALA A 157 -13.38 8.99 -9.07
N LEU A 158 -14.63 9.22 -9.42
CA LEU A 158 -15.23 10.53 -9.61
C LEU A 158 -16.40 10.72 -8.67
N VAL A 159 -16.52 11.91 -8.08
CA VAL A 159 -17.71 12.36 -7.36
C VAL A 159 -18.15 13.69 -7.93
N PHE A 160 -19.43 13.76 -8.29
CA PHE A 160 -20.07 14.90 -8.92
C PHE A 160 -21.09 15.53 -7.96
N MET A 161 -21.09 16.84 -7.89
CA MET A 161 -22.06 17.66 -7.16
C MET A 161 -22.66 18.70 -8.11
N SER A 162 -23.97 18.96 -7.97
CA SER A 162 -24.68 19.95 -8.76
C SER A 162 -25.53 20.84 -7.87
N ARG A 163 -25.45 22.18 -8.09
CA ARG A 163 -26.38 23.12 -7.42
C ARG A 163 -27.81 23.00 -7.90
N ARG A 164 -28.02 22.40 -9.08
CA ARG A 164 -29.35 22.18 -9.67
C ARG A 164 -30.03 20.94 -9.12
N HIS A 165 -29.26 20.04 -8.48
CA HIS A 165 -29.71 18.81 -7.85
C HIS A 165 -29.11 18.69 -6.43
N PRO A 166 -29.54 19.56 -5.48
CA PRO A 166 -28.90 19.71 -4.19
C PRO A 166 -29.23 18.61 -3.18
N ASP A 167 -30.01 17.63 -3.58
CA ASP A 167 -30.44 16.49 -2.77
C ASP A 167 -29.58 15.24 -2.99
N MET A 168 -28.60 15.29 -3.92
CA MET A 168 -27.81 14.10 -4.28
C MET A 168 -26.38 14.40 -4.65
N LEU A 169 -25.53 13.40 -4.45
CA LEU A 169 -24.23 13.24 -5.09
C LEU A 169 -24.26 12.07 -6.07
N LEU A 170 -23.55 12.19 -7.17
CA LEU A 170 -23.29 11.06 -8.06
C LEU A 170 -21.84 10.62 -7.91
N CYS A 171 -21.60 9.31 -7.90
CA CYS A 171 -20.23 8.82 -7.86
C CYS A 171 -20.05 7.54 -8.67
N THR A 172 -18.87 7.38 -9.24
CA THR A 172 -18.52 6.26 -10.11
C THR A 172 -17.04 5.93 -10.00
N LYS A 173 -16.65 4.74 -10.43
CA LYS A 173 -15.24 4.35 -10.47
C LYS A 173 -14.91 3.44 -11.64
N GLN A 174 -13.63 3.49 -12.04
CA GLN A 174 -12.95 2.56 -12.92
C GLN A 174 -11.52 2.38 -12.41
N ASP A 175 -11.16 1.17 -11.97
CA ASP A 175 -9.83 0.78 -11.45
C ASP A 175 -9.33 1.52 -10.18
N ASN A 176 -9.98 2.59 -9.73
CA ASN A 176 -9.67 3.31 -8.50
C ASN A 176 -10.69 2.98 -7.38
N PRO A 177 -10.28 2.92 -6.09
CA PRO A 177 -11.19 2.58 -5.00
C PRO A 177 -12.21 3.69 -4.72
N LEU A 178 -13.50 3.32 -4.54
CA LEU A 178 -14.55 4.18 -4.05
C LEU A 178 -15.61 3.35 -3.32
N ILE A 179 -16.01 3.80 -2.15
CA ILE A 179 -17.01 3.16 -1.29
C ILE A 179 -18.08 4.17 -0.88
N ILE A 180 -19.26 3.64 -0.54
CA ILE A 180 -20.38 4.43 -0.01
C ILE A 180 -20.68 3.94 1.39
N GLY A 181 -20.59 4.82 2.39
CA GLY A 181 -21.00 4.56 3.76
C GLY A 181 -22.50 4.81 3.94
N LEU A 182 -23.20 3.85 4.54
CA LEU A 182 -24.64 3.90 4.76
C LEU A 182 -24.92 4.34 6.20
N GLY A 183 -25.47 5.53 6.38
CA GLY A 183 -25.89 6.08 7.68
C GLY A 183 -27.42 6.07 7.85
N GLU A 184 -27.89 6.78 8.87
CA GLU A 184 -29.31 7.04 9.14
C GLU A 184 -29.57 8.54 8.96
N GLY A 185 -30.34 8.91 7.92
CA GLY A 185 -30.55 10.31 7.52
C GLY A 185 -29.30 11.01 6.97
N GLU A 186 -28.27 10.23 6.66
CA GLU A 186 -27.01 10.72 6.06
C GLU A 186 -26.28 9.58 5.35
N ASN A 187 -25.61 9.88 4.24
CA ASN A 187 -24.74 8.94 3.54
C ASN A 187 -23.41 9.58 3.18
N PHE A 188 -22.41 8.75 3.00
CA PHE A 188 -21.03 9.13 2.84
C PHE A 188 -20.42 8.51 1.60
N ILE A 189 -19.50 9.22 0.95
CA ILE A 189 -18.66 8.67 -0.11
C ILE A 189 -17.21 8.82 0.35
N ALA A 190 -16.38 7.79 0.15
CA ALA A 190 -14.96 7.88 0.45
C ALA A 190 -14.13 6.99 -0.47
N SER A 191 -12.89 7.40 -0.69
CA SER A 191 -11.91 6.56 -1.39
C SER A 191 -11.29 5.49 -0.49
N ASP A 192 -11.49 5.57 0.85
CA ASP A 192 -11.04 4.56 1.80
C ASP A 192 -11.88 4.58 3.09
N ILE A 193 -11.96 3.43 3.75
CA ILE A 193 -12.76 3.17 4.96
C ILE A 193 -12.40 4.09 6.15
N PRO A 194 -11.12 4.43 6.44
CA PRO A 194 -10.77 5.29 7.57
C PRO A 194 -11.52 6.62 7.61
N ALA A 195 -11.93 7.17 6.46
CA ALA A 195 -12.66 8.43 6.40
C ALA A 195 -14.07 8.35 7.01
N ILE A 196 -14.71 7.18 6.98
CA ILE A 196 -16.14 7.01 7.33
C ILE A 196 -16.37 6.08 8.53
N ILE A 197 -15.38 5.30 8.96
CA ILE A 197 -15.56 4.25 9.98
C ILE A 197 -16.06 4.79 11.34
N ALA A 198 -15.76 6.04 11.67
CA ALA A 198 -16.26 6.71 12.88
C ALA A 198 -17.77 7.02 12.81
N ARG A 199 -18.38 6.98 11.63
CA ARG A 199 -19.79 7.29 11.37
C ARG A 199 -20.61 6.06 11.06
N THR A 200 -20.08 5.18 10.22
CA THR A 200 -20.76 3.93 9.84
C THR A 200 -19.77 2.82 9.51
N ARG A 201 -20.16 1.59 9.82
CA ARG A 201 -19.45 0.38 9.41
C ARG A 201 -20.11 -0.33 8.23
N ARG A 202 -21.30 0.11 7.84
CA ARG A 202 -22.08 -0.45 6.75
C ARG A 202 -21.72 0.25 5.45
N THR A 203 -21.20 -0.49 4.49
CA THR A 203 -20.70 0.10 3.24
C THR A 203 -21.19 -0.65 2.01
N TYR A 204 -21.34 0.08 0.89
CA TYR A 204 -21.33 -0.51 -0.45
C TYR A 204 -19.97 -0.29 -1.08
N ILE A 205 -19.42 -1.35 -1.65
CA ILE A 205 -18.21 -1.28 -2.46
C ILE A 205 -18.66 -1.19 -3.92
N LEU A 206 -18.31 -0.10 -4.62
CA LEU A 206 -18.64 0.07 -6.03
C LEU A 206 -17.77 -0.85 -6.91
N GLY A 207 -18.40 -1.43 -7.93
CA GLY A 207 -17.71 -2.11 -9.03
C GLY A 207 -17.25 -1.14 -10.11
N ASP A 208 -16.38 -1.62 -11.00
CA ASP A 208 -15.93 -0.84 -12.16
C ASP A 208 -17.08 -0.56 -13.12
N GLY A 209 -17.22 0.71 -13.50
CA GLY A 209 -18.28 1.18 -14.38
C GLY A 209 -19.65 1.32 -13.73
N GLU A 210 -19.80 1.05 -12.43
CA GLU A 210 -21.04 1.34 -11.71
C GLU A 210 -21.15 2.84 -11.40
N LEU A 211 -22.38 3.37 -11.51
CA LEU A 211 -22.74 4.73 -11.11
C LEU A 211 -23.70 4.65 -9.91
N ALA A 212 -23.37 5.35 -8.83
CA ALA A 212 -24.26 5.46 -7.68
C ALA A 212 -24.85 6.86 -7.55
N VAL A 213 -26.16 6.88 -7.23
CA VAL A 213 -26.92 8.06 -6.82
C VAL A 213 -27.03 8.01 -5.30
N VAL A 214 -26.39 8.94 -4.62
CA VAL A 214 -26.32 8.97 -3.15
C VAL A 214 -27.13 10.15 -2.64
N ARG A 215 -28.25 9.82 -1.96
CA ARG A 215 -29.11 10.78 -1.25
C ARG A 215 -29.01 10.54 0.25
N LYS A 216 -29.51 11.46 1.07
CA LYS A 216 -29.44 11.31 2.51
C LYS A 216 -30.13 10.04 3.06
N ASP A 217 -31.22 9.60 2.43
CA ASP A 217 -32.05 8.49 2.89
C ASP A 217 -31.98 7.24 1.96
N SER A 218 -31.29 7.33 0.82
CA SER A 218 -31.21 6.26 -0.17
C SER A 218 -29.91 6.25 -0.95
N VAL A 219 -29.52 5.05 -1.38
CA VAL A 219 -28.41 4.83 -2.32
C VAL A 219 -28.90 3.89 -3.41
N GLU A 220 -28.87 4.37 -4.64
CA GLU A 220 -29.22 3.59 -5.83
C GLU A 220 -27.95 3.36 -6.65
N VAL A 221 -27.72 2.14 -7.11
CA VAL A 221 -26.56 1.80 -7.94
C VAL A 221 -27.04 1.25 -9.26
N MET A 222 -26.44 1.67 -10.35
CA MET A 222 -26.70 1.23 -11.71
C MET A 222 -25.40 0.89 -12.44
N ASP A 223 -25.51 0.01 -13.42
CA ASP A 223 -24.40 -0.29 -14.33
C ASP A 223 -24.27 0.77 -15.45
N ARG A 224 -23.30 0.59 -16.35
CA ARG A 224 -23.09 1.49 -17.51
C ARG A 224 -24.32 1.60 -18.42
N SER A 225 -25.15 0.56 -18.52
CA SER A 225 -26.38 0.59 -19.31
C SER A 225 -27.52 1.37 -18.62
N GLY A 226 -27.39 1.65 -17.32
CA GLY A 226 -28.41 2.23 -16.46
C GLY A 226 -29.33 1.20 -15.81
N ALA A 227 -29.01 -0.09 -15.91
CA ALA A 227 -29.76 -1.13 -15.24
C ALA A 227 -29.44 -1.13 -13.72
N PRO A 228 -30.45 -1.29 -12.85
CA PRO A 228 -30.22 -1.31 -11.39
C PRO A 228 -29.32 -2.48 -10.97
N VAL A 229 -28.35 -2.19 -10.09
CA VAL A 229 -27.45 -3.18 -9.51
C VAL A 229 -27.77 -3.35 -8.02
N SER A 230 -28.07 -4.58 -7.60
CA SER A 230 -28.26 -4.89 -6.17
C SER A 230 -26.91 -5.07 -5.48
N LYS A 231 -26.65 -4.26 -4.46
CA LYS A 231 -25.40 -4.31 -3.66
C LYS A 231 -25.63 -5.04 -2.35
N LYS A 232 -24.66 -5.87 -1.97
CA LYS A 232 -24.59 -6.43 -0.62
C LYS A 232 -23.89 -5.45 0.31
N ILE A 233 -24.41 -5.31 1.53
CA ILE A 233 -23.74 -4.51 2.56
C ILE A 233 -22.48 -5.25 2.97
N PHE A 234 -21.34 -4.55 2.87
CA PHE A 234 -20.10 -4.97 3.45
C PHE A 234 -19.97 -4.32 4.85
N GLU A 235 -19.85 -5.14 5.87
CA GLU A 235 -19.71 -4.67 7.25
C GLU A 235 -18.23 -4.64 7.65
N VAL A 236 -17.74 -3.46 8.03
CA VAL A 236 -16.35 -3.25 8.44
C VAL A 236 -16.13 -3.82 9.84
N THR A 237 -15.30 -4.85 9.96
CA THR A 237 -15.10 -5.60 11.22
C THR A 237 -13.98 -5.05 12.11
N TRP A 238 -13.05 -4.26 11.59
CA TRP A 238 -11.94 -3.71 12.38
C TRP A 238 -12.32 -2.40 13.10
N ASN A 239 -11.56 -2.09 14.19
CA ASN A 239 -11.86 -0.96 15.07
C ASN A 239 -11.16 0.34 14.62
N ALA A 240 -11.87 1.49 14.73
CA ALA A 240 -11.31 2.81 14.45
C ALA A 240 -10.09 3.16 15.33
N GLU A 241 -10.06 2.69 16.60
CA GLU A 241 -8.94 2.88 17.52
C GLU A 241 -7.62 2.28 17.01
N ALA A 242 -7.69 1.24 16.17
CA ALA A 242 -6.50 0.63 15.55
C ALA A 242 -5.80 1.58 14.56
N ALA A 243 -6.48 2.60 14.06
CA ALA A 243 -5.94 3.63 13.19
C ALA A 243 -5.43 4.87 13.96
N GLU A 244 -5.34 4.83 15.29
CA GLU A 244 -4.78 5.89 16.13
C GLU A 244 -3.33 5.60 16.51
N LYS A 245 -2.56 6.65 16.87
CA LYS A 245 -1.13 6.50 17.23
C LYS A 245 -0.89 5.74 18.56
N GLY A 246 -1.90 5.60 19.41
CA GLY A 246 -1.81 4.80 20.64
C GLY A 246 -0.69 5.22 21.62
N GLY A 247 -0.37 6.53 21.67
CA GLY A 247 0.70 7.09 22.52
C GLY A 247 2.08 7.13 21.90
N TYR A 248 2.28 6.58 20.69
CA TYR A 248 3.53 6.71 19.94
C TYR A 248 3.62 8.07 19.25
N GLU A 249 4.84 8.56 19.05
CA GLU A 249 5.09 9.83 18.38
C GLU A 249 4.67 9.77 16.90
N HIS A 250 4.92 8.62 16.23
CA HIS A 250 4.64 8.38 14.81
C HIS A 250 3.90 7.07 14.58
N PHE A 251 3.11 7.02 13.50
CA PHE A 251 2.45 5.78 13.07
C PHE A 251 3.46 4.69 12.74
N MET A 252 4.55 5.01 12.04
CA MET A 252 5.58 4.05 11.69
C MET A 252 6.16 3.37 12.95
N LEU A 253 6.47 4.13 13.99
CA LEU A 253 6.99 3.54 15.24
C LEU A 253 5.95 2.63 15.90
N LYS A 254 4.69 3.06 15.97
CA LYS A 254 3.59 2.22 16.45
C LYS A 254 3.50 0.92 15.66
N GLU A 255 3.53 1.01 14.33
CA GLU A 255 3.39 -0.14 13.42
C GLU A 255 4.57 -1.11 13.54
N ILE A 256 5.79 -0.62 13.80
CA ILE A 256 6.94 -1.46 14.16
C ILE A 256 6.66 -2.20 15.48
N HIS A 257 6.10 -1.53 16.49
CA HIS A 257 5.75 -2.13 17.77
C HIS A 257 4.47 -3.01 17.72
N ASP A 258 3.61 -2.82 16.74
CA ASP A 258 2.43 -3.68 16.51
C ASP A 258 2.80 -5.08 15.94
N GLN A 259 4.02 -5.28 15.43
CA GLN A 259 4.42 -6.50 14.72
C GLN A 259 4.22 -7.79 15.52
N PRO A 260 4.52 -7.86 16.84
CA PRO A 260 4.24 -9.07 17.62
C PRO A 260 2.75 -9.47 17.59
N LYS A 261 1.86 -8.47 17.65
CA LYS A 261 0.40 -8.68 17.53
C LYS A 261 0.01 -9.05 16.11
N ALA A 262 0.48 -8.33 15.12
CA ALA A 262 0.16 -8.56 13.72
C ALA A 262 0.57 -9.98 13.26
N VAL A 263 1.74 -10.46 13.69
CA VAL A 263 2.22 -11.83 13.44
C VAL A 263 1.32 -12.87 14.12
N ARG A 264 0.91 -12.66 15.36
CA ARG A 264 -0.05 -13.55 16.04
C ARG A 264 -1.38 -13.62 15.29
N ASP A 265 -1.90 -12.47 14.88
CA ASP A 265 -3.18 -12.38 14.16
C ASP A 265 -3.11 -13.09 12.81
N THR A 266 -1.99 -12.96 12.08
CA THR A 266 -1.72 -13.67 10.81
C THR A 266 -1.74 -15.19 10.99
N MET A 267 -1.20 -15.69 12.09
CA MET A 267 -1.10 -17.11 12.39
C MET A 267 -2.39 -17.72 12.97
N SER A 268 -3.19 -16.92 13.70
CA SER A 268 -4.22 -17.40 14.64
C SER A 268 -5.30 -18.28 14.00
N GLN A 269 -5.63 -18.06 12.73
CA GLN A 269 -6.67 -18.82 12.02
C GLN A 269 -6.10 -20.01 11.23
N ARG A 270 -4.78 -20.17 11.19
CA ARG A 270 -4.09 -21.10 10.28
C ARG A 270 -3.26 -22.17 10.96
N ILE A 271 -2.97 -21.98 12.25
CA ILE A 271 -2.28 -22.98 13.07
C ILE A 271 -3.30 -23.65 13.97
N THR A 272 -3.55 -24.93 13.72
CA THR A 272 -4.49 -25.72 14.52
C THR A 272 -3.92 -26.01 15.91
N SER A 273 -4.61 -25.56 16.96
CA SER A 273 -4.24 -25.85 18.35
C SER A 273 -4.09 -27.35 18.57
N GLY A 274 -2.90 -27.77 19.02
CA GLY A 274 -2.58 -29.17 19.35
C GLY A 274 -2.08 -30.05 18.21
N LYS A 275 -2.22 -29.67 16.93
CA LYS A 275 -1.74 -30.49 15.80
C LYS A 275 -0.41 -30.04 15.19
N LYS A 276 0.10 -28.85 15.54
CA LYS A 276 1.32 -28.27 14.93
C LYS A 276 1.34 -28.36 13.41
N ALA A 277 0.16 -28.19 12.79
CA ALA A 277 -0.07 -28.25 11.35
C ALA A 277 -0.62 -26.92 10.88
N ILE A 278 -0.36 -26.58 9.63
CA ILE A 278 -0.85 -25.38 8.98
C ILE A 278 -2.05 -25.73 8.12
N SER A 279 -3.11 -24.92 8.17
CA SER A 279 -4.29 -25.06 7.33
C SER A 279 -4.62 -23.72 6.68
N PHE A 280 -4.94 -23.78 5.40
CA PHE A 280 -5.55 -22.70 4.63
C PHE A 280 -6.90 -23.20 4.10
N GLU A 281 -7.92 -23.18 4.97
CA GLU A 281 -9.26 -23.65 4.60
C GLU A 281 -9.82 -22.91 3.38
N GLU A 282 -9.44 -21.63 3.22
CA GLU A 282 -9.82 -20.78 2.10
C GLU A 282 -9.22 -21.21 0.75
N LEU A 283 -8.15 -22.01 0.73
CA LEU A 283 -7.49 -22.47 -0.49
C LEU A 283 -8.00 -23.83 -0.96
N GLY A 284 -8.17 -24.78 -0.05
CA GLY A 284 -8.64 -26.13 -0.38
C GLY A 284 -7.73 -26.87 -1.37
N TRP A 285 -6.41 -26.60 -1.37
CA TRP A 285 -5.47 -27.20 -2.30
C TRP A 285 -5.20 -28.66 -1.94
N ASP A 286 -5.04 -29.48 -2.97
CA ASP A 286 -4.60 -30.85 -2.89
C ASP A 286 -3.35 -31.09 -3.77
N ALA A 287 -2.82 -32.29 -3.71
CA ALA A 287 -1.65 -32.68 -4.50
C ALA A 287 -1.91 -32.59 -6.02
N ALA A 288 -3.12 -32.92 -6.48
CA ALA A 288 -3.48 -32.85 -7.89
C ALA A 288 -3.46 -31.39 -8.38
N TYR A 289 -4.03 -30.48 -7.58
CA TYR A 289 -4.02 -29.06 -7.88
C TYR A 289 -2.60 -28.49 -7.93
N LEU A 290 -1.78 -28.70 -6.90
CA LEU A 290 -0.41 -28.20 -6.87
C LEU A 290 0.49 -28.79 -7.97
N ASN A 291 0.30 -30.06 -8.33
CA ASN A 291 1.07 -30.73 -9.39
C ASN A 291 0.58 -30.35 -10.81
N SER A 292 -0.55 -29.63 -10.94
CA SER A 292 -1.00 -29.12 -12.23
C SER A 292 -0.15 -27.94 -12.73
N PHE A 293 0.62 -27.29 -11.83
CA PHE A 293 1.45 -26.15 -12.16
C PHE A 293 2.90 -26.53 -12.40
N ASN A 294 3.48 -26.00 -13.46
CA ASN A 294 4.90 -26.15 -13.78
C ASN A 294 5.77 -25.10 -13.07
N LYS A 295 5.19 -23.95 -12.74
CA LYS A 295 5.87 -22.82 -12.13
C LYS A 295 4.89 -21.90 -11.37
N ILE A 296 5.48 -21.13 -10.48
CA ILE A 296 4.82 -20.05 -9.77
C ILE A 296 5.48 -18.73 -10.19
N TYR A 297 4.68 -17.72 -10.52
CA TYR A 297 5.12 -16.33 -10.53
C TYR A 297 4.66 -15.63 -9.25
N ILE A 298 5.58 -14.88 -8.62
CA ILE A 298 5.23 -13.91 -7.56
C ILE A 298 5.43 -12.52 -8.16
N VAL A 299 4.36 -11.72 -8.24
CA VAL A 299 4.39 -10.41 -8.89
C VAL A 299 3.91 -9.34 -7.92
N ALA A 300 4.73 -8.31 -7.73
CA ALA A 300 4.48 -7.25 -6.76
C ALA A 300 5.31 -5.99 -7.05
N CYS A 301 5.12 -4.93 -6.24
CA CYS A 301 5.90 -3.69 -6.26
C CYS A 301 6.57 -3.43 -4.90
N GLY A 302 7.76 -2.80 -4.90
CA GLY A 302 8.42 -2.28 -3.71
C GLY A 302 8.61 -3.30 -2.60
N THR A 303 8.21 -2.97 -1.39
CA THR A 303 8.28 -3.83 -0.20
C THR A 303 7.64 -5.22 -0.41
N ALA A 304 6.50 -5.27 -1.10
CA ALA A 304 5.83 -6.55 -1.40
C ALA A 304 6.63 -7.41 -2.40
N TYR A 305 7.34 -6.80 -3.35
CA TYR A 305 8.28 -7.49 -4.23
C TYR A 305 9.44 -8.12 -3.42
N HIS A 306 10.00 -7.39 -2.44
CA HIS A 306 11.03 -7.93 -1.54
C HIS A 306 10.50 -9.09 -0.68
N ALA A 307 9.24 -9.03 -0.22
CA ALA A 307 8.61 -10.17 0.43
C ALA A 307 8.49 -11.38 -0.51
N GLY A 308 8.17 -11.14 -1.78
CA GLY A 308 8.13 -12.15 -2.82
C GLY A 308 9.49 -12.84 -3.04
N LEU A 309 10.59 -12.08 -2.98
CA LEU A 309 11.94 -12.66 -3.07
C LEU A 309 12.22 -13.65 -1.93
N VAL A 310 11.84 -13.32 -0.70
CA VAL A 310 11.93 -14.24 0.44
C VAL A 310 10.99 -15.44 0.23
N GLY A 311 9.75 -15.20 -0.22
CA GLY A 311 8.77 -16.23 -0.55
C GLY A 311 9.28 -17.24 -1.59
N LYS A 312 10.01 -16.77 -2.59
CA LYS A 312 10.70 -17.65 -3.57
C LYS A 312 11.60 -18.66 -2.86
N TYR A 313 12.50 -18.18 -1.99
CA TYR A 313 13.41 -19.08 -1.25
C TYR A 313 12.64 -20.10 -0.41
N TYR A 314 11.56 -19.69 0.24
CA TYR A 314 10.75 -20.58 1.07
C TYR A 314 10.08 -21.68 0.22
N ILE A 315 9.37 -21.29 -0.84
CA ILE A 315 8.65 -22.24 -1.71
C ILE A 315 9.63 -23.18 -2.41
N GLU A 316 10.71 -22.66 -2.98
CA GLU A 316 11.70 -23.50 -3.69
C GLU A 316 12.41 -24.48 -2.76
N LYS A 317 12.76 -24.06 -1.53
CA LYS A 317 13.44 -24.94 -0.57
C LYS A 317 12.50 -25.98 0.04
N LEU A 318 11.29 -25.59 0.43
CA LEU A 318 10.36 -26.45 1.17
C LEU A 318 9.44 -27.23 0.25
N ALA A 319 8.76 -26.58 -0.67
CA ALA A 319 7.77 -27.22 -1.55
C ALA A 319 8.34 -27.73 -2.88
N ARG A 320 9.60 -27.41 -3.21
CA ARG A 320 10.32 -27.87 -4.41
C ARG A 320 9.59 -27.52 -5.72
N VAL A 321 9.01 -26.33 -5.79
CA VAL A 321 8.35 -25.77 -6.97
C VAL A 321 9.17 -24.59 -7.48
N LEU A 322 9.38 -24.50 -8.80
CA LEU A 322 10.07 -23.38 -9.44
C LEU A 322 9.28 -22.08 -9.23
N VAL A 323 9.95 -21.04 -8.75
CA VAL A 323 9.37 -19.72 -8.52
C VAL A 323 10.16 -18.65 -9.25
N GLU A 324 9.47 -17.80 -9.99
CA GLU A 324 10.01 -16.55 -10.52
C GLU A 324 9.36 -15.36 -9.80
N VAL A 325 10.15 -14.35 -9.49
CA VAL A 325 9.66 -13.11 -8.86
C VAL A 325 9.90 -11.94 -9.79
N ASP A 326 8.87 -11.13 -10.02
CA ASP A 326 8.96 -10.05 -10.96
C ASP A 326 8.33 -8.75 -10.42
N VAL A 327 8.82 -7.61 -10.89
CA VAL A 327 8.25 -6.30 -10.62
C VAL A 327 7.00 -6.13 -11.50
N ALA A 328 5.88 -5.74 -10.89
CA ALA A 328 4.59 -5.74 -11.58
C ALA A 328 4.54 -4.78 -12.78
N SER A 329 5.19 -3.61 -12.71
CA SER A 329 5.28 -2.65 -13.81
C SER A 329 5.98 -3.22 -15.05
N GLU A 330 6.98 -4.09 -14.86
CA GLU A 330 7.73 -4.71 -15.96
C GLU A 330 7.04 -5.99 -16.46
N PHE A 331 6.46 -6.78 -15.54
CA PHE A 331 5.86 -8.08 -15.83
C PHE A 331 4.84 -7.99 -16.96
N ARG A 332 3.92 -7.03 -16.93
CA ARG A 332 2.83 -6.94 -17.92
C ARG A 332 3.32 -6.58 -19.33
N TYR A 333 4.42 -5.83 -19.44
CA TYR A 333 4.90 -5.31 -20.74
C TYR A 333 5.95 -6.21 -21.40
N ARG A 334 6.60 -7.09 -20.66
CA ARG A 334 7.61 -8.01 -21.21
C ARG A 334 7.05 -9.23 -21.93
N ASP A 335 5.73 -9.34 -22.14
CA ASP A 335 5.05 -10.50 -22.72
C ASP A 335 5.36 -11.80 -21.96
N PRO A 336 4.94 -11.92 -20.68
CA PRO A 336 5.34 -13.01 -19.81
C PRO A 336 4.85 -14.37 -20.33
N ILE A 337 5.66 -15.41 -20.13
CA ILE A 337 5.29 -16.78 -20.47
C ILE A 337 4.35 -17.30 -19.38
N VAL A 338 3.08 -17.10 -19.57
CA VAL A 338 1.99 -17.47 -18.66
C VAL A 338 0.94 -18.28 -19.41
N ASP A 339 0.48 -19.35 -18.80
CA ASP A 339 -0.49 -20.29 -19.32
C ASP A 339 -1.32 -20.93 -18.19
N GLU A 340 -2.18 -21.89 -18.51
CA GLU A 340 -3.02 -22.64 -17.56
C GLU A 340 -2.22 -23.51 -16.57
N LYS A 341 -0.94 -23.73 -16.80
CA LYS A 341 0.00 -24.45 -15.90
C LYS A 341 0.81 -23.49 -15.02
N THR A 342 0.41 -22.25 -14.96
CA THR A 342 1.06 -21.21 -14.16
C THR A 342 0.15 -20.84 -12.97
N LEU A 343 0.71 -20.84 -11.76
CA LEU A 343 0.10 -20.18 -10.60
C LEU A 343 0.72 -18.79 -10.45
N LEU A 344 -0.08 -17.75 -10.55
CA LEU A 344 0.33 -16.40 -10.23
C LEU A 344 -0.03 -16.06 -8.79
N ILE A 345 0.94 -15.64 -8.00
CA ILE A 345 0.75 -15.06 -6.67
C ILE A 345 1.00 -13.57 -6.76
N VAL A 346 -0.01 -12.75 -6.56
CA VAL A 346 0.15 -11.29 -6.46
C VAL A 346 0.15 -10.85 -5.01
N VAL A 347 1.03 -9.90 -4.68
CA VAL A 347 1.18 -9.39 -3.32
C VAL A 347 1.00 -7.89 -3.29
N SER A 348 0.07 -7.41 -2.46
CA SER A 348 -0.16 -5.98 -2.26
C SER A 348 -0.76 -5.73 -0.88
N GLN A 349 -0.14 -4.88 -0.06
CA GLN A 349 -0.68 -4.54 1.25
C GLN A 349 -2.08 -3.92 1.13
N SER A 350 -2.25 -2.93 0.26
CA SER A 350 -3.54 -2.24 0.05
C SER A 350 -4.51 -3.01 -0.82
N GLY A 351 -4.00 -3.92 -1.67
CA GLY A 351 -4.77 -4.57 -2.72
C GLY A 351 -5.30 -3.63 -3.81
N GLU A 352 -4.71 -2.41 -3.90
CA GLU A 352 -5.12 -1.36 -4.85
C GLU A 352 -3.96 -0.87 -5.74
N THR A 353 -2.82 -1.57 -5.74
CA THR A 353 -1.66 -1.20 -6.57
C THR A 353 -1.98 -1.46 -8.04
N SER A 354 -2.00 -0.40 -8.87
CA SER A 354 -2.44 -0.48 -10.28
C SER A 354 -1.64 -1.48 -11.10
N ASP A 355 -0.31 -1.41 -11.07
CA ASP A 355 0.55 -2.36 -11.82
C ASP A 355 0.29 -3.81 -11.41
N THR A 356 0.14 -4.07 -10.09
CA THR A 356 -0.11 -5.42 -9.57
C THR A 356 -1.49 -5.93 -10.00
N LEU A 357 -2.51 -5.07 -9.99
CA LEU A 357 -3.85 -5.39 -10.50
C LEU A 357 -3.84 -5.67 -12.00
N ALA A 358 -3.11 -4.87 -12.77
CA ALA A 358 -2.98 -5.05 -14.21
C ALA A 358 -2.24 -6.37 -14.56
N ALA A 359 -1.16 -6.70 -13.83
CA ALA A 359 -0.46 -7.97 -13.98
C ALA A 359 -1.36 -9.17 -13.66
N LEU A 360 -2.21 -9.05 -12.63
CA LEU A 360 -3.21 -10.05 -12.27
C LEU A 360 -4.22 -10.27 -13.42
N LYS A 361 -4.84 -9.19 -13.93
CA LYS A 361 -5.81 -9.25 -15.02
C LYS A 361 -5.21 -9.86 -16.29
N GLU A 362 -4.00 -9.45 -16.65
CA GLU A 362 -3.29 -9.98 -17.83
C GLU A 362 -2.99 -11.48 -17.69
N SER A 363 -2.57 -11.93 -16.52
CA SER A 363 -2.27 -13.35 -16.28
C SER A 363 -3.53 -14.22 -16.31
N LYS A 364 -4.66 -13.73 -15.77
CA LYS A 364 -5.97 -14.41 -15.89
C LYS A 364 -6.39 -14.52 -17.34
N ARG A 365 -6.24 -13.45 -18.14
CA ARG A 365 -6.55 -13.46 -19.56
C ARG A 365 -5.76 -14.53 -20.33
N ARG A 366 -4.54 -14.84 -19.87
CA ARG A 366 -3.66 -15.90 -20.42
C ARG A 366 -3.95 -17.28 -19.85
N GLY A 367 -4.88 -17.44 -18.93
CA GLY A 367 -5.33 -18.72 -18.38
C GLY A 367 -4.67 -19.14 -17.05
N ALA A 368 -3.78 -18.32 -16.47
CA ALA A 368 -3.19 -18.63 -15.17
C ALA A 368 -4.24 -18.70 -14.06
N LYS A 369 -4.00 -19.57 -13.07
CA LYS A 369 -4.67 -19.52 -11.78
C LYS A 369 -4.03 -18.46 -10.90
N THR A 370 -4.83 -17.77 -10.10
CA THR A 370 -4.36 -16.59 -9.38
C THR A 370 -4.68 -16.65 -7.90
N LEU A 371 -3.67 -16.34 -7.08
CA LEU A 371 -3.76 -16.15 -5.64
C LEU A 371 -3.37 -14.72 -5.29
N ALA A 372 -4.21 -14.02 -4.54
CA ALA A 372 -3.85 -12.73 -3.95
C ALA A 372 -3.44 -12.87 -2.49
N ILE A 373 -2.32 -12.23 -2.13
CA ILE A 373 -1.91 -11.99 -0.74
C ILE A 373 -2.12 -10.49 -0.48
N THR A 374 -3.09 -10.15 0.36
CA THR A 374 -3.41 -8.75 0.66
C THR A 374 -3.83 -8.56 2.12
N ASN A 375 -3.81 -7.32 2.61
CA ASN A 375 -4.26 -7.01 3.97
C ASN A 375 -5.68 -6.42 3.99
N VAL A 376 -6.13 -5.81 2.90
CA VAL A 376 -7.41 -5.11 2.84
C VAL A 376 -8.50 -6.00 2.24
N VAL A 377 -9.47 -6.37 3.08
CA VAL A 377 -10.63 -7.16 2.67
C VAL A 377 -11.47 -6.38 1.67
N GLY A 378 -11.85 -7.04 0.57
CA GLY A 378 -12.68 -6.44 -0.47
C GLY A 378 -11.97 -5.46 -1.39
N SER A 379 -10.63 -5.37 -1.34
CA SER A 379 -9.82 -4.59 -2.29
C SER A 379 -9.97 -5.06 -3.73
N SER A 380 -9.55 -4.24 -4.69
CA SER A 380 -9.67 -4.55 -6.12
C SER A 380 -8.93 -5.84 -6.50
N ILE A 381 -7.72 -6.04 -6.00
CA ILE A 381 -6.95 -7.27 -6.20
C ILE A 381 -7.65 -8.47 -5.56
N ALA A 382 -8.21 -8.30 -4.35
CA ALA A 382 -8.94 -9.37 -3.67
C ALA A 382 -10.22 -9.82 -4.41
N ARG A 383 -10.89 -8.90 -5.08
CA ARG A 383 -12.09 -9.22 -5.89
C ARG A 383 -11.77 -9.86 -7.23
N GLU A 384 -10.62 -9.49 -7.80
CA GLU A 384 -10.20 -9.96 -9.13
C GLU A 384 -9.56 -11.35 -9.09
N ALA A 385 -8.82 -11.70 -8.04
CA ALA A 385 -8.11 -12.96 -7.93
C ALA A 385 -9.08 -14.16 -7.79
N ASP A 386 -8.66 -15.34 -8.24
CA ASP A 386 -9.44 -16.57 -8.08
C ASP A 386 -9.51 -17.01 -6.61
N GLN A 387 -8.42 -16.80 -5.87
CA GLN A 387 -8.31 -17.09 -4.44
C GLN A 387 -7.60 -15.95 -3.72
N VAL A 388 -7.91 -15.76 -2.45
CA VAL A 388 -7.35 -14.67 -1.63
C VAL A 388 -6.96 -15.18 -0.26
N VAL A 389 -5.78 -14.76 0.20
CA VAL A 389 -5.30 -14.98 1.57
C VAL A 389 -4.97 -13.63 2.19
N TYR A 390 -5.58 -13.34 3.34
CA TYR A 390 -5.38 -12.08 4.05
C TYR A 390 -4.28 -12.19 5.08
N THR A 391 -3.44 -11.15 5.20
CA THR A 391 -2.35 -11.07 6.19
C THR A 391 -2.84 -10.76 7.59
N TRP A 392 -4.01 -10.14 7.75
CA TRP A 392 -4.58 -9.73 9.03
C TRP A 392 -3.64 -8.83 9.87
N ALA A 393 -2.78 -8.06 9.22
CA ALA A 393 -1.85 -7.15 9.89
C ALA A 393 -2.52 -5.96 10.60
N GLY A 394 -3.84 -5.78 10.40
CA GLY A 394 -4.54 -4.59 10.82
C GLY A 394 -4.18 -3.37 9.95
N PRO A 395 -4.75 -2.19 10.24
CA PRO A 395 -4.46 -0.96 9.48
C PRO A 395 -2.98 -0.58 9.55
N GLU A 396 -2.40 -0.21 8.41
CA GLU A 396 -1.05 0.34 8.30
C GLU A 396 -1.15 1.70 7.60
N ILE A 397 -0.81 2.77 8.33
CA ILE A 397 -1.06 4.17 7.95
C ILE A 397 0.20 4.86 7.45
N ALA A 398 1.36 4.59 8.09
CA ALA A 398 2.64 5.13 7.64
C ALA A 398 2.90 4.75 6.17
N VAL A 399 3.41 5.68 5.38
CA VAL A 399 3.64 5.47 3.94
C VAL A 399 4.62 4.32 3.73
N ALA A 400 5.73 4.29 4.45
CA ALA A 400 6.68 3.18 4.41
C ALA A 400 6.12 1.98 5.16
N SER A 401 5.97 0.84 4.48
CA SER A 401 5.45 -0.40 5.07
C SER A 401 6.44 -1.04 6.04
N THR A 402 5.94 -1.56 7.17
CA THR A 402 6.70 -2.28 8.18
C THR A 402 6.04 -3.59 8.56
N LYS A 403 4.96 -3.55 9.34
CA LYS A 403 4.24 -4.76 9.79
C LYS A 403 3.60 -5.55 8.64
N ALA A 404 3.21 -4.87 7.56
CA ALA A 404 2.69 -5.57 6.39
C ALA A 404 3.75 -6.47 5.74
N TYR A 405 5.01 -5.99 5.62
CA TYR A 405 6.11 -6.80 5.13
C TYR A 405 6.33 -8.04 6.00
N THR A 406 6.46 -7.85 7.32
CA THR A 406 6.71 -8.93 8.27
C THR A 406 5.61 -9.99 8.23
N THR A 407 4.34 -9.57 8.16
CA THR A 407 3.21 -10.50 8.02
C THR A 407 3.16 -11.19 6.66
N GLN A 408 3.61 -10.55 5.59
CA GLN A 408 3.78 -11.19 4.28
C GLN A 408 4.85 -12.28 4.33
N LEU A 409 5.99 -12.05 5.01
CA LEU A 409 7.01 -13.08 5.19
C LEU A 409 6.46 -14.28 5.98
N VAL A 410 5.78 -14.04 7.09
CA VAL A 410 5.12 -15.09 7.90
C VAL A 410 4.15 -15.88 7.04
N LEU A 411 3.34 -15.20 6.24
CA LEU A 411 2.36 -15.84 5.37
C LEU A 411 3.01 -16.68 4.27
N PHE A 412 4.07 -16.18 3.62
CA PHE A 412 4.83 -16.96 2.64
C PHE A 412 5.47 -18.21 3.28
N PHE A 413 5.99 -18.07 4.49
CA PHE A 413 6.54 -19.23 5.20
C PHE A 413 5.47 -20.28 5.50
N MET A 414 4.32 -19.85 6.03
CA MET A 414 3.18 -20.74 6.27
C MET A 414 2.67 -21.40 4.98
N LEU A 415 2.51 -20.62 3.91
CA LEU A 415 2.08 -21.13 2.61
C LEU A 415 3.07 -22.18 2.06
N SER A 416 4.36 -21.93 2.23
CA SER A 416 5.41 -22.86 1.78
C SER A 416 5.39 -24.17 2.56
N LEU A 417 5.14 -24.12 3.87
CA LEU A 417 4.95 -25.32 4.71
C LEU A 417 3.69 -26.09 4.32
N TYR A 418 2.58 -25.39 4.09
CA TYR A 418 1.33 -26.00 3.64
C TYR A 418 1.49 -26.71 2.29
N MET A 419 2.17 -26.07 1.32
CA MET A 419 2.47 -26.67 0.02
C MET A 419 3.42 -27.88 0.16
N ALA A 420 4.42 -27.78 1.03
CA ALA A 420 5.38 -28.84 1.28
C ALA A 420 4.73 -30.07 1.92
N GLU A 421 3.77 -29.86 2.83
CA GLU A 421 2.99 -30.94 3.45
C GLU A 421 2.11 -31.66 2.42
N ILE A 422 1.37 -30.90 1.58
CA ILE A 422 0.54 -31.48 0.49
C ILE A 422 1.39 -32.27 -0.51
N LYS A 423 2.59 -31.78 -0.83
CA LYS A 423 3.51 -32.41 -1.81
C LYS A 423 4.41 -33.48 -1.17
N GLU A 424 4.34 -33.67 0.13
CA GLU A 424 5.16 -34.61 0.91
C GLU A 424 6.67 -34.39 0.67
N THR A 425 7.10 -33.13 0.52
CA THR A 425 8.51 -32.78 0.23
C THR A 425 9.36 -32.62 1.49
N ILE A 426 8.73 -32.53 2.66
CA ILE A 426 9.37 -32.50 3.99
C ILE A 426 8.67 -33.47 4.93
N ALA A 427 9.41 -33.99 5.92
CA ALA A 427 8.85 -34.91 6.90
C ALA A 427 7.88 -34.16 7.85
N PRO A 428 6.77 -34.79 8.29
CA PRO A 428 5.81 -34.17 9.21
C PRO A 428 6.43 -33.69 10.52
N GLU A 429 7.43 -34.38 11.05
CA GLU A 429 8.16 -34.02 12.26
C GLU A 429 8.90 -32.70 12.08
N HIS A 430 9.51 -32.50 10.91
CA HIS A 430 10.21 -31.25 10.58
C HIS A 430 9.23 -30.09 10.39
N THR A 431 8.08 -30.33 9.77
CA THR A 431 6.99 -29.33 9.70
C THR A 431 6.56 -28.91 11.10
N ALA A 432 6.34 -29.86 12.01
CA ALA A 432 5.93 -29.57 13.38
C ALA A 432 6.98 -28.76 14.17
N GLU A 433 8.28 -29.02 13.92
CA GLU A 433 9.37 -28.23 14.47
C GLU A 433 9.32 -26.79 13.95
N LEU A 434 9.23 -26.59 12.64
CA LEU A 434 9.16 -25.26 12.02
C LEU A 434 7.92 -24.48 12.44
N VAL A 435 6.77 -25.14 12.61
CA VAL A 435 5.56 -24.52 13.17
C VAL A 435 5.77 -24.07 14.63
N THR A 436 6.52 -24.85 15.42
CA THR A 436 6.87 -24.43 16.79
C THR A 436 7.73 -23.17 16.77
N ARG A 437 8.76 -23.13 15.91
CA ARG A 437 9.61 -21.95 15.73
C ARG A 437 8.82 -20.72 15.25
N LEU A 438 7.86 -20.95 14.34
CA LEU A 438 6.96 -19.89 13.86
C LEU A 438 6.15 -19.25 15.02
N GLN A 439 5.67 -20.06 15.96
CA GLN A 439 4.92 -19.59 17.13
C GLN A 439 5.76 -18.77 18.13
N GLU A 440 7.10 -18.90 18.10
CA GLU A 440 8.03 -18.15 18.94
C GLU A 440 8.28 -16.72 18.42
N ILE A 441 8.01 -16.44 17.13
CA ILE A 441 8.33 -15.16 16.47
C ILE A 441 7.78 -13.94 17.23
N PRO A 442 6.51 -13.90 17.69
CA PRO A 442 6.00 -12.73 18.40
C PRO A 442 6.79 -12.36 19.65
N SER A 443 7.26 -13.37 20.41
CA SER A 443 8.09 -13.13 21.60
C SER A 443 9.49 -12.66 21.22
N GLN A 444 10.08 -13.25 20.19
CA GLN A 444 11.40 -12.86 19.69
C GLN A 444 11.40 -11.43 19.11
N ILE A 445 10.34 -11.01 18.41
CA ILE A 445 10.19 -9.61 17.99
C ILE A 445 10.06 -8.70 19.20
N SER A 446 9.27 -9.08 20.22
CA SER A 446 9.14 -8.29 21.45
C SER A 446 10.47 -8.13 22.19
N GLU A 447 11.32 -9.14 22.16
CA GLU A 447 12.68 -9.10 22.70
C GLU A 447 13.55 -8.05 21.96
N ILE A 448 13.55 -8.05 20.62
CA ILE A 448 14.27 -7.05 19.82
C ILE A 448 13.78 -5.62 20.14
N LEU A 449 12.47 -5.46 20.29
CA LEU A 449 11.85 -4.16 20.55
C LEU A 449 12.05 -3.65 21.98
N SER A 450 12.50 -4.50 22.92
CA SER A 450 12.70 -4.14 24.33
C SER A 450 13.96 -3.33 24.58
N ASP A 451 14.97 -3.43 23.72
CA ASP A 451 16.22 -2.64 23.78
C ASP A 451 16.61 -2.09 22.40
N VAL A 452 16.18 -0.88 22.13
CA VAL A 452 16.46 -0.17 20.86
C VAL A 452 17.60 0.86 20.97
N ASP A 453 18.20 1.04 22.13
CA ASP A 453 19.21 2.09 22.36
C ASP A 453 20.51 1.90 21.57
N PRO A 454 21.00 0.68 21.31
CA PRO A 454 22.11 0.48 20.37
C PRO A 454 21.77 0.99 18.97
N ILE A 455 20.56 0.71 18.47
CA ILE A 455 20.11 1.13 17.14
C ILE A 455 19.99 2.66 17.06
N LYS A 456 19.45 3.30 18.10
CA LYS A 456 19.41 4.77 18.20
C LYS A 456 20.81 5.39 18.15
N THR A 457 21.77 4.76 18.81
CA THR A 457 23.16 5.22 18.84
C THR A 457 23.76 5.19 17.44
N PHE A 458 23.59 4.10 16.71
CA PHE A 458 24.05 3.99 15.32
C PHE A 458 23.37 5.00 14.40
N ALA A 459 22.05 5.16 14.53
CA ALA A 459 21.30 6.12 13.75
C ALA A 459 21.80 7.56 13.97
N LYS A 460 22.13 7.94 15.20
CA LYS A 460 22.72 9.27 15.51
C LYS A 460 24.13 9.43 14.93
N GLN A 461 24.93 8.38 14.97
CA GLN A 461 26.31 8.44 14.51
C GLN A 461 26.43 8.46 12.99
N TYR A 462 25.61 7.68 12.29
CA TYR A 462 25.71 7.47 10.85
C TYR A 462 24.53 8.02 10.03
N GLY A 463 23.48 8.52 10.68
CA GLY A 463 22.28 9.03 10.02
C GLY A 463 22.50 10.28 9.14
N PHE A 464 23.67 10.91 9.20
CA PHE A 464 24.03 12.05 8.33
C PHE A 464 24.87 11.66 7.12
N ASN A 465 25.26 10.39 6.97
CA ASN A 465 25.94 9.93 5.76
C ASN A 465 25.02 10.06 4.55
N GLU A 466 25.59 10.33 3.38
CA GLU A 466 24.83 10.45 2.14
C GLU A 466 24.59 9.09 1.49
N ASP A 467 25.56 8.18 1.59
CA ASP A 467 25.52 6.83 1.04
C ASP A 467 25.62 5.77 2.13
N VAL A 468 24.82 4.70 2.01
CA VAL A 468 24.84 3.52 2.87
C VAL A 468 24.67 2.27 2.00
N PHE A 469 25.54 1.28 2.19
CA PHE A 469 25.43 0.02 1.48
C PHE A 469 24.92 -1.09 2.39
N TYR A 470 24.11 -1.97 1.82
CA TYR A 470 23.63 -3.19 2.48
C TYR A 470 24.19 -4.40 1.75
N ILE A 471 24.66 -5.38 2.48
CA ILE A 471 25.18 -6.62 1.91
C ILE A 471 24.63 -7.85 2.63
N GLY A 472 24.37 -8.90 1.87
CA GLY A 472 23.91 -10.18 2.39
C GLY A 472 24.04 -11.29 1.34
N ARG A 473 23.79 -12.53 1.74
CA ARG A 473 23.75 -13.68 0.83
C ARG A 473 22.46 -14.48 1.06
N GLY A 474 21.90 -15.04 -0.01
CA GLY A 474 20.67 -15.82 0.08
C GLY A 474 19.51 -14.98 0.65
N LEU A 475 18.86 -15.49 1.69
CA LEU A 475 17.75 -14.81 2.37
C LEU A 475 18.19 -13.44 2.98
N ASP A 476 19.43 -13.34 3.49
CA ASP A 476 19.97 -12.09 4.00
C ASP A 476 20.07 -10.99 2.92
N TYR A 477 20.35 -11.36 1.66
CA TYR A 477 20.31 -10.40 0.56
C TYR A 477 18.90 -9.88 0.28
N ALA A 478 17.90 -10.77 0.27
CA ALA A 478 16.51 -10.35 0.08
C ALA A 478 16.03 -9.38 1.17
N VAL A 479 16.44 -9.60 2.44
CA VAL A 479 16.15 -8.68 3.55
C VAL A 479 16.96 -7.38 3.45
N SER A 480 18.20 -7.44 2.97
CA SER A 480 19.03 -6.25 2.73
C SER A 480 18.38 -5.28 1.74
N LEU A 481 17.73 -5.79 0.69
CA LEU A 481 16.98 -4.97 -0.26
C LEU A 481 15.86 -4.18 0.44
N GLU A 482 15.13 -4.82 1.35
CA GLU A 482 14.08 -4.15 2.12
C GLU A 482 14.65 -3.13 3.11
N GLY A 483 15.74 -3.45 3.81
CA GLY A 483 16.42 -2.50 4.70
C GLY A 483 16.89 -1.24 3.97
N ALA A 484 17.51 -1.40 2.81
CA ALA A 484 17.94 -0.29 1.96
C ALA A 484 16.75 0.54 1.46
N LEU A 485 15.64 -0.12 1.07
CA LEU A 485 14.42 0.57 0.66
C LEU A 485 13.86 1.41 1.80
N LYS A 486 13.72 0.86 3.01
CA LYS A 486 13.22 1.60 4.17
C LYS A 486 14.07 2.82 4.49
N LEU A 487 15.39 2.67 4.47
CA LEU A 487 16.29 3.78 4.76
C LEU A 487 16.14 4.90 3.73
N LYS A 488 16.15 4.60 2.43
CA LYS A 488 16.01 5.63 1.39
C LYS A 488 14.64 6.32 1.39
N GLU A 489 13.56 5.58 1.65
CA GLU A 489 12.20 6.13 1.61
C GLU A 489 11.98 7.24 2.62
N ILE A 490 12.45 7.08 3.86
CA ILE A 490 12.08 7.96 4.96
C ILE A 490 13.21 8.90 5.42
N SER A 491 14.46 8.55 5.18
CA SER A 491 15.62 9.38 5.57
C SER A 491 16.23 10.14 4.40
N TYR A 492 15.90 9.77 3.16
CA TYR A 492 16.47 10.30 1.92
C TYR A 492 17.97 10.04 1.75
N ILE A 493 18.53 9.12 2.53
CA ILE A 493 19.90 8.62 2.35
C ILE A 493 19.89 7.73 1.10
N HIS A 494 20.88 7.90 0.23
CA HIS A 494 21.08 6.98 -0.88
C HIS A 494 21.54 5.63 -0.32
N ALA A 495 20.66 4.65 -0.35
CA ALA A 495 20.90 3.33 0.21
C ALA A 495 20.67 2.24 -0.84
N GLU A 496 21.65 1.36 -1.03
CA GLU A 496 21.56 0.25 -1.98
C GLU A 496 21.97 -1.07 -1.33
N ALA A 497 21.35 -2.15 -1.80
CA ALA A 497 21.65 -3.49 -1.33
C ALA A 497 22.20 -4.36 -2.46
N TYR A 498 23.22 -5.14 -2.13
CA TYR A 498 23.90 -6.03 -3.08
C TYR A 498 24.03 -7.44 -2.52
N ALA A 499 23.90 -8.42 -3.40
CA ALA A 499 24.40 -9.75 -3.09
C ALA A 499 25.91 -9.63 -2.80
N ALA A 500 26.35 -10.00 -1.59
CA ALA A 500 27.70 -9.68 -1.11
C ALA A 500 28.81 -10.20 -2.05
N GLY A 501 28.57 -11.28 -2.78
CA GLY A 501 29.51 -11.80 -3.78
C GLY A 501 29.65 -10.92 -5.02
N GLU A 502 28.62 -10.12 -5.36
CA GLU A 502 28.59 -9.25 -6.54
C GLU A 502 29.36 -7.92 -6.34
N LEU A 503 29.73 -7.57 -5.09
CA LEU A 503 30.49 -6.36 -4.82
C LEU A 503 31.73 -6.22 -5.71
N LYS A 504 32.43 -7.32 -5.98
CA LYS A 504 33.66 -7.38 -6.77
C LYS A 504 33.47 -7.00 -8.23
N HIS A 505 32.24 -7.09 -8.73
CA HIS A 505 31.92 -6.90 -10.14
C HIS A 505 31.49 -5.46 -10.48
N GLY A 506 31.84 -4.49 -9.59
CA GLY A 506 31.63 -3.07 -9.84
C GLY A 506 31.48 -2.24 -8.57
N THR A 507 30.52 -2.57 -7.72
CA THR A 507 30.10 -1.77 -6.56
C THR A 507 31.21 -1.53 -5.55
N LEU A 508 32.21 -2.42 -5.46
CA LEU A 508 33.35 -2.27 -4.56
C LEU A 508 34.15 -0.98 -4.82
N ALA A 509 34.04 -0.39 -6.02
CA ALA A 509 34.62 0.89 -6.37
C ALA A 509 34.03 2.07 -5.58
N LEU A 510 32.81 1.92 -5.04
CA LEU A 510 32.10 2.93 -4.24
C LEU A 510 32.41 2.81 -2.74
N ILE A 511 33.08 1.74 -2.33
CA ILE A 511 33.44 1.53 -0.93
C ILE A 511 34.71 2.32 -0.64
N VAL A 512 34.57 3.37 0.15
CA VAL A 512 35.66 4.29 0.57
C VAL A 512 35.68 4.38 2.09
N GLU A 513 36.79 4.99 2.63
CA GLU A 513 36.96 5.21 4.06
C GLU A 513 35.74 5.86 4.71
N GLY A 514 35.24 5.25 5.79
CA GLY A 514 34.14 5.76 6.61
C GLY A 514 32.73 5.53 6.05
N VAL A 515 32.58 4.97 4.83
CA VAL A 515 31.26 4.67 4.30
C VAL A 515 30.60 3.55 5.11
N PRO A 516 29.33 3.73 5.56
CA PRO A 516 28.64 2.70 6.32
C PRO A 516 28.21 1.53 5.41
N VAL A 517 28.49 0.31 5.87
CA VAL A 517 28.05 -0.94 5.25
C VAL A 517 27.29 -1.76 6.29
N ILE A 518 26.03 -2.05 6.03
CA ILE A 518 25.20 -2.92 6.88
C ILE A 518 25.27 -4.33 6.31
N ALA A 519 25.83 -5.25 7.08
CA ALA A 519 26.09 -6.62 6.67
C ALA A 519 25.20 -7.60 7.44
N LEU A 520 24.32 -8.31 6.74
CA LEU A 520 23.51 -9.38 7.33
C LEU A 520 24.27 -10.71 7.24
N ALA A 521 24.46 -11.35 8.39
CA ALA A 521 25.21 -12.59 8.53
C ALA A 521 24.44 -13.62 9.38
N THR A 522 23.17 -13.87 9.02
CA THR A 522 22.26 -14.76 9.78
C THR A 522 22.10 -16.15 9.15
N GLN A 523 22.53 -16.33 7.89
CA GLN A 523 22.37 -17.58 7.15
C GLN A 523 23.60 -18.47 7.31
N ARG A 524 23.45 -19.55 8.10
CA ARG A 524 24.58 -20.45 8.48
C ARG A 524 25.31 -21.06 7.27
N ASN A 525 24.58 -21.47 6.23
CA ASN A 525 25.13 -22.14 5.06
C ASN A 525 26.04 -21.25 4.18
N VAL A 526 25.95 -19.93 4.31
CA VAL A 526 26.76 -18.95 3.56
C VAL A 526 27.54 -18.00 4.48
N TYR A 527 27.54 -18.25 5.78
CA TYR A 527 28.12 -17.40 6.81
C TYR A 527 29.60 -17.06 6.53
N GLU A 528 30.45 -18.07 6.35
CA GLU A 528 31.88 -17.89 6.06
C GLU A 528 32.12 -17.07 4.78
N LYS A 529 31.24 -17.20 3.78
CA LYS A 529 31.33 -16.41 2.55
C LYS A 529 30.94 -14.96 2.79
N THR A 530 29.96 -14.73 3.67
CA THR A 530 29.57 -13.37 4.09
C THR A 530 30.68 -12.70 4.88
N LEU A 531 31.33 -13.41 5.83
CA LEU A 531 32.51 -12.92 6.54
C LEU A 531 33.65 -12.53 5.59
N SER A 532 33.90 -13.33 4.54
CA SER A 532 34.90 -12.99 3.53
C SER A 532 34.59 -11.67 2.83
N ASN A 533 33.32 -11.43 2.47
CA ASN A 533 32.93 -10.18 1.84
C ASN A 533 32.97 -8.97 2.82
N ILE A 534 32.68 -9.19 4.10
CA ILE A 534 32.87 -8.18 5.15
C ILE A 534 34.35 -7.75 5.23
N LYS A 535 35.28 -8.71 5.21
CA LYS A 535 36.72 -8.41 5.18
C LYS A 535 37.12 -7.58 3.96
N GLU A 536 36.49 -7.77 2.81
CA GLU A 536 36.76 -7.02 1.58
C GLU A 536 36.38 -5.56 1.68
N VAL A 537 35.22 -5.24 2.28
CA VAL A 537 34.82 -3.85 2.52
C VAL A 537 35.62 -3.22 3.66
N LYS A 538 35.95 -3.99 4.71
CA LYS A 538 36.83 -3.53 5.79
C LYS A 538 38.25 -3.18 5.31
N ALA A 539 38.80 -3.92 4.33
CA ALA A 539 40.08 -3.61 3.72
C ALA A 539 40.09 -2.27 2.94
N ARG A 540 38.96 -1.58 2.85
CA ARG A 540 38.80 -0.23 2.27
C ARG A 540 38.29 0.77 3.29
N ASP A 541 38.53 0.46 4.56
CA ASP A 541 38.20 1.31 5.71
C ASP A 541 36.71 1.70 5.82
N ALA A 542 35.81 0.86 5.27
CA ALA A 542 34.40 0.99 5.50
C ALA A 542 34.03 0.79 6.98
N VAL A 543 33.02 1.49 7.46
CA VAL A 543 32.41 1.23 8.77
C VAL A 543 31.36 0.15 8.61
N VAL A 544 31.58 -1.01 9.20
CA VAL A 544 30.67 -2.16 9.05
C VAL A 544 29.82 -2.35 10.30
N ILE A 545 28.50 -2.40 10.09
CA ILE A 545 27.49 -2.74 11.09
C ILE A 545 26.95 -4.13 10.74
N GLY A 546 27.28 -5.13 11.57
CA GLY A 546 26.85 -6.50 11.35
C GLY A 546 25.51 -6.79 12.02
N ILE A 547 24.65 -7.61 11.38
CA ILE A 547 23.47 -8.21 12.01
C ILE A 547 23.70 -9.71 12.14
N ALA A 548 23.65 -10.22 13.38
CA ALA A 548 23.91 -11.60 13.71
C ALA A 548 22.93 -12.16 14.74
N ALA A 549 22.84 -13.47 14.84
CA ALA A 549 22.12 -14.13 15.90
C ALA A 549 22.81 -13.95 17.27
N VAL A 550 22.02 -13.85 18.33
CA VAL A 550 22.55 -13.89 19.72
C VAL A 550 23.40 -15.15 19.89
N GLY A 551 24.58 -14.97 20.50
CA GLY A 551 25.57 -16.03 20.69
C GLY A 551 26.63 -16.13 19.58
N ASP A 552 26.50 -15.38 18.49
CA ASP A 552 27.56 -15.23 17.51
C ASP A 552 28.70 -14.38 18.10
N THR A 553 29.86 -14.99 18.28
CA THR A 553 31.08 -14.33 18.77
C THR A 553 32.13 -14.14 17.69
N GLU A 554 31.87 -14.64 16.50
CA GLU A 554 32.81 -14.56 15.38
C GLU A 554 32.67 -13.24 14.61
N LEU A 555 31.43 -12.84 14.26
CA LEU A 555 31.18 -11.63 13.47
C LEU A 555 31.81 -10.39 14.09
N GLN A 556 31.70 -10.22 15.41
CA GLN A 556 32.24 -9.07 16.15
C GLN A 556 33.73 -8.83 16.00
N LYS A 557 34.51 -9.84 15.53
CA LYS A 557 35.93 -9.70 15.27
C LYS A 557 36.24 -8.96 13.97
N TYR A 558 35.26 -8.82 13.10
CA TYR A 558 35.43 -8.33 11.73
C TYR A 558 34.61 -7.09 11.40
N VAL A 559 33.75 -6.64 12.32
CA VAL A 559 32.88 -5.47 12.14
C VAL A 559 33.10 -4.44 13.25
N ASP A 560 32.71 -3.21 13.00
CA ASP A 560 32.85 -2.13 13.99
C ASP A 560 31.74 -2.20 15.05
N HIS A 561 30.55 -2.64 14.64
CA HIS A 561 29.38 -2.74 15.50
C HIS A 561 28.57 -3.99 15.15
N VAL A 562 27.87 -4.55 16.14
CA VAL A 562 26.96 -5.69 15.94
C VAL A 562 25.59 -5.37 16.53
N MET A 563 24.53 -5.63 15.76
CA MET A 563 23.15 -5.71 16.24
C MET A 563 22.79 -7.19 16.35
N HIS A 564 22.38 -7.61 17.52
CA HIS A 564 21.98 -9.00 17.75
C HIS A 564 20.46 -9.16 17.60
N VAL A 565 20.04 -10.27 16.98
CA VAL A 565 18.66 -10.74 16.95
C VAL A 565 18.58 -12.12 17.61
N PRO A 566 17.44 -12.51 18.19
CA PRO A 566 17.28 -13.84 18.78
C PRO A 566 17.67 -14.95 17.80
N ALA A 567 18.38 -15.97 18.28
CA ALA A 567 18.75 -17.11 17.46
C ALA A 567 17.52 -17.95 17.12
N SER A 568 17.36 -18.28 15.83
CA SER A 568 16.23 -19.08 15.36
C SER A 568 16.62 -19.93 14.15
N ASP A 569 15.64 -20.59 13.53
CA ASP A 569 15.82 -21.32 12.30
C ASP A 569 16.16 -20.40 11.11
N GLU A 570 16.89 -20.90 10.11
CA GLU A 570 17.30 -20.11 8.93
C GLU A 570 16.13 -19.48 8.19
N PHE A 571 14.94 -20.11 8.19
CA PHE A 571 13.73 -19.57 7.58
C PHE A 571 13.05 -18.47 8.43
N ILE A 572 13.29 -18.44 9.72
CA ILE A 572 12.74 -17.43 10.64
C ILE A 572 13.62 -16.17 10.66
N MET A 573 14.93 -16.32 10.47
CA MET A 573 15.88 -15.20 10.55
C MET A 573 15.51 -13.99 9.68
N PRO A 574 14.97 -14.13 8.44
CA PRO A 574 14.50 -12.97 7.64
C PRO A 574 13.45 -12.12 8.35
N ILE A 575 12.55 -12.76 9.11
CA ILE A 575 11.47 -12.09 9.84
C ILE A 575 12.02 -11.31 11.05
N LEU A 576 13.06 -11.84 11.70
CA LEU A 576 13.68 -11.19 12.85
C LEU A 576 14.68 -10.11 12.43
N SER A 577 15.49 -10.35 11.41
CA SER A 577 16.57 -9.43 10.99
C SER A 577 16.07 -8.16 10.33
N VAL A 578 14.84 -8.13 9.81
CA VAL A 578 14.27 -6.88 9.26
C VAL A 578 13.88 -5.88 10.35
N ILE A 579 13.57 -6.33 11.57
CA ILE A 579 13.11 -5.45 12.66
C ILE A 579 14.16 -4.38 13.02
N PRO A 580 15.44 -4.73 13.31
CA PRO A 580 16.46 -3.71 13.56
C PRO A 580 16.71 -2.81 12.34
N LEU A 581 16.51 -3.28 11.11
CA LEU A 581 16.65 -2.43 9.90
C LEU A 581 15.53 -1.38 9.81
N GLN A 582 14.30 -1.75 10.12
CA GLN A 582 13.17 -0.83 10.19
C GLN A 582 13.39 0.24 11.27
N LEU A 583 13.86 -0.15 12.45
CA LEU A 583 14.20 0.77 13.54
C LEU A 583 15.36 1.68 13.16
N LEU A 584 16.40 1.16 12.50
CA LEU A 584 17.54 1.94 12.03
C LEU A 584 17.09 3.03 11.04
N ALA A 585 16.27 2.66 10.07
CA ALA A 585 15.70 3.61 9.10
C ALA A 585 14.87 4.69 9.81
N TYR A 586 14.01 4.29 10.76
CA TYR A 586 13.19 5.20 11.55
C TYR A 586 14.05 6.22 12.32
N TYR A 587 15.02 5.74 13.11
CA TYR A 587 15.84 6.64 13.93
C TYR A 587 16.82 7.49 13.10
N ALA A 588 17.30 6.99 11.95
CA ALA A 588 18.09 7.80 11.02
C ALA A 588 17.23 8.95 10.45
N ALA A 589 16.00 8.69 10.06
CA ALA A 589 15.08 9.70 9.58
C ALA A 589 14.75 10.77 10.66
N ILE A 590 14.48 10.34 11.90
CA ILE A 590 14.28 11.25 13.04
C ILE A 590 15.52 12.13 13.28
N THR A 591 16.71 11.53 13.24
CA THR A 591 17.99 12.28 13.39
C THR A 591 18.15 13.36 12.33
N ARG A 592 17.67 13.11 11.11
CA ARG A 592 17.66 14.08 9.98
C ARG A 592 16.51 15.07 10.01
N GLY A 593 15.57 14.96 10.95
CA GLY A 593 14.36 15.78 11.01
C GLY A 593 13.34 15.50 9.88
N CYS A 594 13.34 14.28 9.33
CA CYS A 594 12.42 13.87 8.26
C CYS A 594 11.06 13.45 8.82
N ASP A 595 9.99 13.64 8.03
CA ASP A 595 8.67 13.11 8.36
C ASP A 595 8.62 11.62 7.99
N VAL A 596 8.59 10.75 9.00
CA VAL A 596 8.64 9.29 8.82
C VAL A 596 7.29 8.69 8.42
N ASP A 597 6.19 9.36 8.76
CA ASP A 597 4.83 8.89 8.41
C ASP A 597 4.43 9.28 6.98
N LYS A 598 4.88 10.47 6.54
CA LYS A 598 4.55 11.05 5.23
C LYS A 598 5.82 11.59 4.55
N PRO A 599 6.73 10.70 4.12
CA PRO A 599 7.96 11.11 3.45
C PRO A 599 7.65 11.79 2.11
N ARG A 600 8.48 12.77 1.74
CA ARG A 600 8.31 13.52 0.49
C ARG A 600 8.26 12.60 -0.73
N ASN A 601 7.45 12.95 -1.73
CA ASN A 601 7.35 12.28 -3.03
C ASN A 601 6.94 10.80 -2.97
N LEU A 602 6.35 10.33 -1.87
CA LEU A 602 5.84 8.97 -1.73
C LEU A 602 4.39 8.95 -1.26
N ALA A 603 3.65 7.96 -1.71
CA ALA A 603 2.29 7.69 -1.28
C ALA A 603 2.16 6.24 -0.79
N LYS A 604 1.25 5.99 0.17
CA LYS A 604 1.05 4.65 0.77
C LYS A 604 0.68 3.57 -0.25
N SER A 605 -0.03 3.94 -1.30
CA SER A 605 -0.45 3.01 -2.35
C SER A 605 -0.49 3.76 -3.69
N VAL A 606 0.06 3.17 -4.74
CA VAL A 606 0.10 3.72 -6.09
C VAL A 606 -1.03 3.10 -6.90
N THR A 607 -2.05 3.90 -7.24
CA THR A 607 -3.24 3.45 -7.99
C THR A 607 -3.33 4.05 -9.39
N VAL A 608 -2.27 4.66 -9.85
CA VAL A 608 -2.08 5.17 -11.21
C VAL A 608 -0.80 4.59 -11.78
N GLU A 609 -0.73 4.44 -13.09
CA GLU A 609 0.47 4.07 -13.83
C GLU A 609 1.32 5.28 -14.19
#